data_abcda4b64dc6ccf118862ba09e46ebc8
#
_entry.id   abcda4b64dc6ccf118862ba09e46ebc8
#
_cell.length_a   1.000
_cell.length_b   1.000
_cell.length_c   1.000
_cell.angle_alpha   90.00
_cell.angle_beta   90.00
_cell.angle_gamma   90.00
#
_symmetry.space_group_name_H-M   'P 1'
#
loop_
_entity.id
_entity.type
_entity.pdbx_description
1 polymer ?
#
loop_
_entity_poly.entity_id
_entity_poly.type
_entity_poly.pdbx_seq_one_letter_code
_entity_poly.pdbx_strand_id
1 'polypeptide(L)'
;MKTAIVTDGKYRMSIAAVRALHRAGYRVVVTQTRADSPSVPAVSVSRSCAEFRWIDGSAADQEYEQRLLALLQEYEHPVLFCVGAVTLNMVAQNRQMFAPFADFLIASEEILDQLNDKETVHQRAAELGIPVPKQYDGMPDTFPVVIKPHCGEKFRLKASKRYAIAQNQAEYEMILQRMQRYDPKPLVQKKISGTGAGVSLLLGVNGELLSALCHRRIREYPITGGPSTCCESFYDEKKIEQAYQLLHAFGFVGMAMVEFKGDCVLEVNPRVWGSFPMTEAAQSPFVAQYARAAAGEAVSYTPQDYQTGIRMRFLLNDTIACLSYLKSGQVKQGLRGLLDFFMAKEALHQKGDNRVFRTYLKKSLFER
;
A
#
# COMPACT_ATOMS: atom_id res chain seq x y z
N MET A 1 4.60 -20.62 -21.00
CA MET A 1 4.13 -19.29 -20.52
C MET A 1 4.59 -19.18 -19.07
N LYS A 2 5.34 -18.14 -18.72
CA LYS A 2 5.83 -17.93 -17.35
C LYS A 2 4.65 -17.85 -16.37
N THR A 3 4.84 -18.35 -15.16
CA THR A 3 3.79 -18.31 -14.10
C THR A 3 4.12 -17.20 -13.10
N ALA A 4 3.08 -16.54 -12.59
CA ALA A 4 3.15 -15.65 -11.45
C ALA A 4 2.19 -16.12 -10.36
N ILE A 5 2.65 -16.16 -9.12
CA ILE A 5 1.85 -16.53 -7.95
C ILE A 5 1.59 -15.27 -7.14
N VAL A 6 0.33 -14.89 -7.00
CA VAL A 6 -0.13 -13.72 -6.24
C VAL A 6 -0.73 -14.20 -4.94
N THR A 7 -0.14 -13.83 -3.81
CA THR A 7 -0.65 -14.21 -2.49
C THR A 7 -1.76 -13.28 -2.01
N ASP A 8 -2.45 -13.70 -0.96
CA ASP A 8 -3.40 -12.85 -0.21
C ASP A 8 -4.55 -12.31 -1.07
N GLY A 9 -5.20 -13.19 -1.82
CA GLY A 9 -6.28 -12.87 -2.74
C GLY A 9 -7.46 -12.08 -2.14
N LYS A 10 -7.62 -12.10 -0.81
CA LYS A 10 -8.65 -11.33 -0.08
C LYS A 10 -8.52 -9.81 -0.25
N TYR A 11 -7.31 -9.32 -0.50
CA TYR A 11 -7.08 -7.89 -0.63
C TYR A 11 -7.51 -7.37 -2.00
N ARG A 12 -8.16 -6.22 -2.03
CA ARG A 12 -8.56 -5.56 -3.28
C ARG A 12 -7.39 -5.23 -4.21
N MET A 13 -6.18 -5.07 -3.67
CA MET A 13 -4.96 -4.82 -4.43
C MET A 13 -4.55 -6.01 -5.29
N SER A 14 -4.87 -7.24 -4.84
CA SER A 14 -4.60 -8.47 -5.61
C SER A 14 -5.29 -8.48 -6.96
N ILE A 15 -6.46 -7.83 -7.08
CA ILE A 15 -7.19 -7.71 -8.34
C ILE A 15 -6.36 -6.94 -9.38
N ALA A 16 -5.76 -5.82 -8.97
CA ALA A 16 -4.91 -5.01 -9.85
C ALA A 16 -3.63 -5.78 -10.23
N ALA A 17 -2.97 -6.43 -9.26
CA ALA A 17 -1.78 -7.23 -9.51
C ALA A 17 -2.04 -8.36 -10.53
N VAL A 18 -3.12 -9.13 -10.32
CA VAL A 18 -3.51 -10.27 -11.18
C VAL A 18 -3.78 -9.79 -12.63
N ARG A 19 -4.50 -8.70 -12.79
CA ARG A 19 -4.79 -8.12 -14.11
C ARG A 19 -3.55 -7.65 -14.83
N ALA A 20 -2.65 -6.95 -14.11
CA ALA A 20 -1.42 -6.44 -14.69
C ALA A 20 -0.45 -7.56 -15.10
N LEU A 21 -0.27 -8.58 -14.24
CA LEU A 21 0.55 -9.76 -14.54
C LEU A 21 0.01 -10.54 -15.73
N HIS A 22 -1.32 -10.74 -15.80
CA HIS A 22 -1.94 -11.39 -16.95
C HIS A 22 -1.71 -10.63 -18.26
N ARG A 23 -1.87 -9.29 -18.26
CA ARG A 23 -1.55 -8.46 -19.43
C ARG A 23 -0.06 -8.49 -19.81
N ALA A 24 0.82 -8.68 -18.82
CA ALA A 24 2.24 -8.89 -19.05
C ALA A 24 2.59 -10.29 -19.59
N GLY A 25 1.58 -11.15 -19.85
CA GLY A 25 1.77 -12.47 -20.46
C GLY A 25 2.01 -13.60 -19.47
N TYR A 26 1.78 -13.38 -18.18
CA TYR A 26 1.92 -14.44 -17.16
C TYR A 26 0.63 -15.27 -17.03
N ARG A 27 0.79 -16.57 -16.77
CA ARG A 27 -0.26 -17.39 -16.18
C ARG A 27 -0.33 -17.06 -14.70
N VAL A 28 -1.47 -16.55 -14.23
CA VAL A 28 -1.57 -16.06 -12.86
C VAL A 28 -2.31 -17.05 -11.97
N VAL A 29 -1.63 -17.51 -10.93
CA VAL A 29 -2.18 -18.33 -9.85
C VAL A 29 -2.39 -17.44 -8.63
N VAL A 30 -3.57 -17.50 -8.02
CA VAL A 30 -3.90 -16.71 -6.83
C VAL A 30 -4.02 -17.61 -5.63
N THR A 31 -3.44 -17.22 -4.51
CA THR A 31 -3.56 -17.97 -3.26
C THR A 31 -4.30 -17.20 -2.18
N GLN A 32 -4.92 -17.94 -1.27
CA GLN A 32 -5.56 -17.41 -0.07
C GLN A 32 -5.56 -18.46 1.03
N THR A 33 -5.42 -18.04 2.30
CA THR A 33 -5.59 -18.92 3.45
C THR A 33 -7.01 -18.85 4.00
N ARG A 34 -7.56 -20.01 4.41
CA ARG A 34 -8.87 -20.07 5.07
C ARG A 34 -8.85 -19.45 6.46
N ALA A 35 -7.73 -19.53 7.15
CA ALA A 35 -7.53 -18.92 8.46
C ALA A 35 -7.71 -17.40 8.43
N ASP A 36 -7.21 -16.74 7.34
CA ASP A 36 -7.32 -15.29 7.20
C ASP A 36 -8.62 -14.81 6.55
N SER A 37 -9.26 -15.66 5.75
CA SER A 37 -10.54 -15.37 5.10
C SER A 37 -11.23 -16.67 4.68
N PRO A 38 -12.36 -17.02 5.30
CA PRO A 38 -13.04 -18.28 5.01
C PRO A 38 -13.75 -18.31 3.65
N SER A 39 -14.00 -17.14 3.06
CA SER A 39 -14.73 -17.04 1.80
C SER A 39 -13.80 -16.88 0.60
N VAL A 40 -14.18 -17.48 -0.53
CA VAL A 40 -13.43 -17.39 -1.80
C VAL A 40 -13.27 -15.92 -2.21
N PRO A 41 -12.05 -15.42 -2.43
CA PRO A 41 -11.82 -13.99 -2.72
C PRO A 41 -12.39 -13.57 -4.09
N ALA A 42 -12.79 -12.30 -4.20
CA ALA A 42 -13.38 -11.78 -5.46
C ALA A 42 -12.43 -11.88 -6.67
N VAL A 43 -11.13 -11.86 -6.46
CA VAL A 43 -10.13 -11.99 -7.52
C VAL A 43 -10.18 -13.34 -8.22
N SER A 44 -10.63 -14.41 -7.54
CA SER A 44 -10.67 -15.77 -8.11
C SER A 44 -11.65 -15.92 -9.28
N VAL A 45 -12.64 -15.02 -9.40
CA VAL A 45 -13.58 -15.03 -10.53
C VAL A 45 -13.13 -14.12 -11.68
N SER A 46 -11.93 -13.52 -11.60
CA SER A 46 -11.34 -12.75 -12.67
C SER A 46 -10.97 -13.63 -13.86
N ARG A 47 -11.17 -13.10 -15.07
CA ARG A 47 -10.66 -13.74 -16.28
C ARG A 47 -9.13 -13.79 -16.35
N SER A 48 -8.48 -12.92 -15.58
CA SER A 48 -7.02 -12.86 -15.46
C SER A 48 -6.45 -13.84 -14.43
N CYS A 49 -7.31 -14.47 -13.61
CA CYS A 49 -6.93 -15.54 -12.68
C CYS A 49 -7.06 -16.88 -13.40
N ALA A 50 -5.92 -17.48 -13.73
CA ALA A 50 -5.92 -18.79 -14.40
C ALA A 50 -6.24 -19.92 -13.42
N GLU A 51 -5.87 -19.76 -12.17
CA GLU A 51 -6.05 -20.76 -11.12
C GLU A 51 -6.14 -20.10 -9.75
N PHE A 52 -6.99 -20.66 -8.88
CA PHE A 52 -7.10 -20.26 -7.49
C PHE A 52 -6.79 -21.45 -6.57
N ARG A 53 -5.93 -21.23 -5.60
CA ARG A 53 -5.50 -22.24 -4.63
C ARG A 53 -5.74 -21.78 -3.19
N TRP A 54 -6.34 -22.62 -2.40
CA TRP A 54 -6.31 -22.50 -0.95
C TRP A 54 -4.96 -22.97 -0.41
N ILE A 55 -4.41 -22.24 0.57
CA ILE A 55 -3.27 -22.69 1.36
C ILE A 55 -3.74 -22.80 2.80
N ASP A 56 -3.47 -23.93 3.45
CA ASP A 56 -3.79 -24.15 4.85
C ASP A 56 -2.80 -23.37 5.76
N GLY A 57 -3.22 -23.15 7.00
CA GLY A 57 -2.48 -22.32 7.96
C GLY A 57 -2.74 -20.81 7.80
N SER A 58 -2.29 -20.02 8.75
CA SER A 58 -2.26 -18.55 8.68
C SER A 58 -0.92 -18.10 8.10
N ALA A 59 -0.89 -16.95 7.42
CA ALA A 59 0.35 -16.40 6.85
C ALA A 59 1.47 -16.14 7.90
N ALA A 60 1.14 -16.23 9.21
CA ALA A 60 2.10 -16.15 10.31
C ALA A 60 2.59 -17.52 10.80
N ASP A 61 2.10 -18.62 10.24
CA ASP A 61 2.35 -19.97 10.75
C ASP A 61 3.33 -20.73 9.85
N GLN A 62 4.13 -21.60 10.45
CA GLN A 62 5.08 -22.46 9.75
C GLN A 62 4.37 -23.42 8.76
N GLU A 63 3.14 -23.84 9.04
CA GLU A 63 2.37 -24.66 8.12
C GLU A 63 2.11 -23.93 6.79
N TYR A 64 1.72 -22.66 6.85
CA TYR A 64 1.53 -21.84 5.64
C TYR A 64 2.82 -21.71 4.83
N GLU A 65 3.95 -21.49 5.51
CA GLU A 65 5.27 -21.38 4.90
C GLU A 65 5.62 -22.62 4.07
N GLN A 66 5.48 -23.81 4.68
CA GLN A 66 5.74 -25.09 4.01
C GLN A 66 4.78 -25.33 2.85
N ARG A 67 3.50 -24.99 3.00
CA ARG A 67 2.49 -25.14 1.94
C ARG A 67 2.72 -24.18 0.76
N LEU A 68 3.14 -22.94 1.05
CA LEU A 68 3.51 -21.99 0.00
C LEU A 68 4.74 -22.49 -0.76
N LEU A 69 5.75 -22.98 -0.05
CA LEU A 69 6.95 -23.57 -0.67
C LEU A 69 6.60 -24.75 -1.57
N ALA A 70 5.77 -25.69 -1.10
CA ALA A 70 5.32 -26.82 -1.89
C ALA A 70 4.57 -26.38 -3.16
N LEU A 71 3.73 -25.34 -3.06
CA LEU A 71 3.08 -24.79 -4.24
C LEU A 71 4.07 -24.17 -5.24
N LEU A 72 5.09 -23.44 -4.77
CA LEU A 72 6.10 -22.85 -5.65
C LEU A 72 6.88 -23.94 -6.43
N GLN A 73 7.14 -25.08 -5.81
CA GLN A 73 7.82 -26.23 -6.42
C GLN A 73 7.00 -26.93 -7.53
N GLU A 74 5.68 -26.67 -7.60
CA GLU A 74 4.85 -27.18 -8.72
C GLU A 74 5.11 -26.43 -10.04
N TYR A 75 5.83 -25.30 -10.00
CA TYR A 75 6.09 -24.43 -11.17
C TYR A 75 7.59 -24.20 -11.36
N GLU A 76 7.97 -23.94 -12.61
CA GLU A 76 9.35 -23.60 -12.96
C GLU A 76 9.61 -22.11 -12.67
N HIS A 77 10.28 -21.81 -11.56
CA HIS A 77 10.66 -20.46 -11.12
C HIS A 77 9.55 -19.40 -11.34
N PRO A 78 8.39 -19.53 -10.67
CA PRO A 78 7.31 -18.56 -10.80
C PRO A 78 7.70 -17.23 -10.16
N VAL A 79 7.22 -16.12 -10.72
CA VAL A 79 7.32 -14.82 -10.05
C VAL A 79 6.39 -14.82 -8.84
N LEU A 80 6.93 -14.64 -7.65
CA LEU A 80 6.15 -14.52 -6.42
C LEU A 80 5.83 -13.05 -6.13
N PHE A 81 4.54 -12.72 -6.09
CA PHE A 81 4.03 -11.39 -5.83
C PHE A 81 3.25 -11.37 -4.50
N CYS A 82 3.90 -10.93 -3.42
CA CYS A 82 3.30 -10.86 -2.10
C CYS A 82 2.49 -9.57 -1.95
N VAL A 83 1.16 -9.70 -1.71
CA VAL A 83 0.27 -8.55 -1.52
C VAL A 83 0.11 -8.20 -0.04
N GLY A 84 0.01 -9.19 0.83
CA GLY A 84 -0.12 -9.01 2.28
C GLY A 84 1.23 -8.75 2.96
N ALA A 85 1.25 -7.83 3.93
CA ALA A 85 2.46 -7.53 4.69
C ALA A 85 2.98 -8.74 5.47
N VAL A 86 2.09 -9.57 6.03
CA VAL A 86 2.48 -10.76 6.82
C VAL A 86 3.19 -11.77 5.92
N THR A 87 2.62 -12.07 4.75
CA THR A 87 3.23 -12.97 3.78
C THR A 87 4.56 -12.42 3.25
N LEU A 88 4.61 -11.11 2.96
CA LEU A 88 5.84 -10.45 2.50
C LEU A 88 6.96 -10.58 3.54
N ASN A 89 6.66 -10.28 4.81
CA ASN A 89 7.64 -10.39 5.90
C ASN A 89 8.10 -11.84 6.09
N MET A 90 7.18 -12.82 6.06
CA MET A 90 7.51 -14.24 6.17
C MET A 90 8.46 -14.67 5.04
N VAL A 91 8.22 -14.24 3.80
CA VAL A 91 9.13 -14.53 2.66
C VAL A 91 10.48 -13.83 2.84
N ALA A 92 10.50 -12.60 3.37
CA ALA A 92 11.74 -11.88 3.67
C ALA A 92 12.60 -12.61 4.71
N GLN A 93 11.98 -13.08 5.81
CA GLN A 93 12.60 -13.84 6.89
C GLN A 93 13.19 -15.17 6.38
N ASN A 94 12.46 -15.86 5.53
CA ASN A 94 12.81 -17.19 5.02
C ASN A 94 13.32 -17.14 3.57
N ARG A 95 13.95 -16.04 3.16
CA ARG A 95 14.45 -15.82 1.80
C ARG A 95 15.23 -17.00 1.23
N GLN A 96 16.15 -17.58 2.02
CA GLN A 96 17.00 -18.70 1.58
C GLN A 96 16.19 -19.96 1.23
N MET A 97 15.02 -20.14 1.84
CA MET A 97 14.13 -21.25 1.56
C MET A 97 13.37 -21.03 0.24
N PHE A 98 12.93 -19.79 -0.04
CA PHE A 98 12.07 -19.49 -1.18
C PHE A 98 12.84 -19.16 -2.47
N ALA A 99 14.00 -18.51 -2.37
CA ALA A 99 14.78 -18.07 -3.52
C ALA A 99 15.19 -19.18 -4.52
N PRO A 100 15.44 -20.45 -4.11
CA PRO A 100 15.70 -21.53 -5.06
C PRO A 100 14.47 -21.90 -5.93
N PHE A 101 13.25 -21.48 -5.56
CA PHE A 101 12.02 -21.94 -6.19
C PHE A 101 11.12 -20.84 -6.73
N ALA A 102 11.46 -19.56 -6.51
CA ALA A 102 10.67 -18.45 -6.99
C ALA A 102 11.50 -17.17 -7.18
N ASP A 103 11.09 -16.37 -8.14
CA ASP A 103 11.68 -15.07 -8.43
C ASP A 103 10.90 -13.96 -7.71
N PHE A 104 11.57 -13.12 -6.92
CA PHE A 104 10.93 -12.00 -6.22
C PHE A 104 11.90 -10.87 -5.89
N LEU A 105 11.37 -9.65 -5.80
CA LEU A 105 12.06 -8.46 -5.32
C LEU A 105 11.45 -8.04 -3.97
N ILE A 106 12.09 -8.42 -2.89
CA ILE A 106 11.67 -8.11 -1.52
C ILE A 106 12.93 -7.73 -0.74
N ALA A 107 12.92 -6.65 0.03
CA ALA A 107 14.03 -6.26 0.90
C ALA A 107 14.25 -7.29 2.04
N SER A 108 15.39 -7.22 2.73
CA SER A 108 15.61 -8.02 3.93
C SER A 108 14.65 -7.64 5.06
N GLU A 109 14.43 -8.55 6.00
CA GLU A 109 13.59 -8.27 7.19
C GLU A 109 14.06 -7.03 7.93
N GLU A 110 15.37 -6.88 8.13
CA GLU A 110 15.96 -5.73 8.81
C GLU A 110 15.60 -4.41 8.12
N ILE A 111 15.70 -4.34 6.79
CA ILE A 111 15.33 -3.13 6.02
C ILE A 111 13.82 -2.87 6.11
N LEU A 112 13.00 -3.92 6.06
CA LEU A 112 11.55 -3.79 6.21
C LEU A 112 11.17 -3.24 7.59
N ASP A 113 11.82 -3.72 8.66
CA ASP A 113 11.58 -3.24 10.02
C ASP A 113 12.00 -1.78 10.20
N GLN A 114 13.16 -1.39 9.67
CA GLN A 114 13.62 0.00 9.68
C GLN A 114 12.65 0.92 8.96
N LEU A 115 12.15 0.54 7.78
CA LEU A 115 11.21 1.34 7.00
C LEU A 115 9.79 1.38 7.58
N ASN A 116 9.41 0.39 8.39
CA ASN A 116 8.15 0.39 9.12
C ASN A 116 8.19 1.26 10.39
N ASP A 117 9.39 1.58 10.89
CA ASP A 117 9.58 2.49 12.02
C ASP A 117 9.64 3.96 11.56
N LYS A 118 8.64 4.74 11.98
CA LYS A 118 8.50 6.13 11.54
C LYS A 118 9.60 7.06 12.06
N GLU A 119 10.14 6.79 13.25
CA GLU A 119 11.22 7.60 13.81
C GLU A 119 12.49 7.40 13.01
N THR A 120 12.86 6.16 12.73
CA THR A 120 14.00 5.79 11.88
C THR A 120 13.90 6.39 10.48
N VAL A 121 12.72 6.33 9.87
CA VAL A 121 12.45 6.94 8.56
C VAL A 121 12.62 8.46 8.61
N HIS A 122 12.07 9.13 9.63
CA HIS A 122 12.17 10.59 9.76
C HIS A 122 13.61 11.05 10.05
N GLN A 123 14.34 10.31 10.87
CA GLN A 123 15.74 10.60 11.14
C GLN A 123 16.57 10.53 9.84
N ARG A 124 16.44 9.43 9.10
CA ARG A 124 17.15 9.26 7.82
C ARG A 124 16.74 10.32 6.79
N ALA A 125 15.45 10.63 6.68
CA ALA A 125 14.98 11.70 5.79
C ALA A 125 15.59 13.07 6.15
N ALA A 126 15.66 13.42 7.44
CA ALA A 126 16.26 14.68 7.90
C ALA A 126 17.76 14.73 7.60
N GLU A 127 18.51 13.64 7.78
CA GLU A 127 19.93 13.51 7.41
C GLU A 127 20.16 13.79 5.91
N LEU A 128 19.20 13.40 5.07
CA LEU A 128 19.22 13.65 3.62
C LEU A 128 18.68 15.03 3.22
N GLY A 129 18.31 15.87 4.19
CA GLY A 129 17.71 17.18 3.93
C GLY A 129 16.27 17.12 3.39
N ILE A 130 15.60 15.96 3.50
CA ILE A 130 14.21 15.78 3.10
C ILE A 130 13.31 16.24 4.25
N PRO A 131 12.34 17.15 4.01
CA PRO A 131 11.50 17.68 5.06
C PRO A 131 10.69 16.60 5.78
N VAL A 132 10.64 16.69 7.12
CA VAL A 132 9.82 15.86 8.01
C VAL A 132 9.02 16.72 8.97
N PRO A 133 7.92 16.21 9.58
CA PRO A 133 7.20 16.95 10.61
C PRO A 133 8.10 17.24 11.83
N LYS A 134 8.06 18.48 12.39
CA LYS A 134 8.71 18.78 13.68
C LYS A 134 8.20 17.81 14.73
N GLN A 135 9.10 17.11 15.41
CA GLN A 135 8.81 16.19 16.49
C GLN A 135 9.00 16.91 17.84
N TYR A 136 8.24 16.47 18.84
CA TYR A 136 8.30 16.99 20.21
C TYR A 136 8.59 15.85 21.18
N ASP A 137 9.64 15.99 21.99
CA ASP A 137 10.02 15.01 23.02
C ASP A 137 9.33 15.27 24.37
N GLY A 138 8.44 16.24 24.45
CA GLY A 138 7.68 16.62 25.63
C GLY A 138 6.44 17.41 25.28
N MET A 139 6.04 18.35 26.15
CA MET A 139 4.89 19.21 25.89
C MET A 139 5.14 20.06 24.62
N PRO A 140 4.24 19.97 23.62
CA PRO A 140 4.36 20.80 22.42
C PRO A 140 4.23 22.29 22.72
N ASP A 141 5.06 23.09 22.04
CA ASP A 141 5.01 24.56 22.10
C ASP A 141 3.89 25.16 21.23
N THR A 142 3.34 24.36 20.29
CA THR A 142 2.28 24.79 19.36
C THR A 142 1.30 23.66 19.08
N PHE A 143 0.03 24.02 18.86
CA PHE A 143 -1.04 23.13 18.44
C PHE A 143 -1.63 23.55 17.09
N PRO A 144 -2.30 22.65 16.35
CA PRO A 144 -2.55 21.24 16.67
C PRO A 144 -1.34 20.33 16.45
N VAL A 145 -1.30 19.22 17.20
CA VAL A 145 -0.31 18.15 17.04
C VAL A 145 -0.96 16.82 16.70
N VAL A 146 -0.20 15.93 16.07
CA VAL A 146 -0.58 14.55 15.79
C VAL A 146 0.16 13.63 16.74
N ILE A 147 -0.54 12.70 17.37
CA ILE A 147 0.02 11.68 18.26
C ILE A 147 -0.25 10.31 17.61
N LYS A 148 0.78 9.53 17.39
CA LYS A 148 0.72 8.23 16.70
C LYS A 148 1.79 7.26 17.21
N PRO A 149 1.58 5.92 17.18
CA PRO A 149 2.63 4.97 17.50
C PRO A 149 3.72 4.96 16.41
N HIS A 150 4.94 4.54 16.75
CA HIS A 150 6.06 4.38 15.82
C HIS A 150 5.68 3.40 14.69
N CYS A 151 5.16 2.23 15.05
CA CYS A 151 4.70 1.22 14.10
C CYS A 151 3.24 0.83 14.39
N GLY A 152 2.29 1.41 13.66
CA GLY A 152 0.85 1.13 13.87
C GLY A 152 0.42 -0.28 13.47
N GLU A 153 1.16 -0.97 12.63
CA GLU A 153 0.86 -2.33 12.20
C GLU A 153 1.21 -3.37 13.27
N LYS A 154 2.30 -3.15 14.00
CA LYS A 154 2.73 -4.00 15.13
C LYS A 154 1.62 -4.18 16.17
N PHE A 155 0.83 -3.14 16.40
CA PHE A 155 -0.27 -3.14 17.38
C PHE A 155 -1.63 -3.55 16.78
N ARG A 156 -1.69 -3.94 15.50
CA ARG A 156 -2.90 -4.33 14.77
C ARG A 156 -4.06 -3.31 14.90
N LEU A 157 -3.73 -2.03 15.03
CA LEU A 157 -4.71 -0.97 15.22
C LEU A 157 -5.54 -0.74 13.95
N LYS A 158 -6.85 -0.57 14.13
CA LYS A 158 -7.72 -0.09 13.04
C LYS A 158 -7.26 1.29 12.58
N ALA A 159 -7.40 1.61 11.28
CA ALA A 159 -6.95 2.87 10.70
C ALA A 159 -7.40 4.11 11.49
N SER A 160 -8.64 4.12 12.00
CA SER A 160 -9.19 5.20 12.83
C SER A 160 -8.55 5.37 14.21
N LYS A 161 -7.73 4.41 14.65
CA LYS A 161 -7.03 4.42 15.94
C LYS A 161 -5.52 4.56 15.80
N ARG A 162 -4.98 4.62 14.58
CA ARG A 162 -3.54 4.69 14.32
C ARG A 162 -2.93 6.06 14.61
N TYR A 163 -3.74 7.10 14.76
CA TYR A 163 -3.31 8.43 15.17
C TYR A 163 -4.48 9.20 15.78
N ALA A 164 -4.15 10.30 16.46
CA ALA A 164 -5.14 11.29 16.89
C ALA A 164 -4.55 12.70 16.81
N ILE A 165 -5.42 13.69 16.69
CA ILE A 165 -5.05 15.10 16.62
C ILE A 165 -5.47 15.75 17.93
N ALA A 166 -4.55 16.42 18.63
CA ALA A 166 -4.82 17.26 19.77
C ALA A 166 -4.81 18.74 19.36
N GLN A 167 -5.87 19.45 19.69
CA GLN A 167 -6.03 20.89 19.36
C GLN A 167 -5.47 21.79 20.45
N ASN A 168 -5.28 21.26 21.68
CA ASN A 168 -4.84 21.99 22.87
C ASN A 168 -4.17 21.01 23.86
N GLN A 169 -3.63 21.55 24.96
CA GLN A 169 -2.93 20.80 25.98
C GLN A 169 -3.80 19.71 26.62
N ALA A 170 -5.05 20.00 26.97
CA ALA A 170 -5.92 19.03 27.65
C ALA A 170 -6.21 17.81 26.75
N GLU A 171 -6.47 18.04 25.46
CA GLU A 171 -6.61 16.96 24.47
C GLU A 171 -5.32 16.18 24.30
N TYR A 172 -4.16 16.86 24.30
CA TYR A 172 -2.85 16.24 24.20
C TYR A 172 -2.61 15.25 25.34
N GLU A 173 -2.80 15.65 26.57
CA GLU A 173 -2.59 14.80 27.75
C GLU A 173 -3.50 13.56 27.72
N MET A 174 -4.77 13.73 27.40
CA MET A 174 -5.74 12.63 27.28
C MET A 174 -5.37 11.67 26.14
N ILE A 175 -5.00 12.20 24.97
CA ILE A 175 -4.66 11.37 23.81
C ILE A 175 -3.33 10.66 24.03
N LEU A 176 -2.33 11.33 24.60
CA LEU A 176 -1.03 10.76 24.92
C LEU A 176 -1.19 9.55 25.84
N GLN A 177 -1.91 9.71 26.97
CA GLN A 177 -2.19 8.61 27.89
C GLN A 177 -2.89 7.41 27.20
N ARG A 178 -3.80 7.69 26.28
CA ARG A 178 -4.47 6.65 25.50
C ARG A 178 -3.51 5.93 24.56
N MET A 179 -2.62 6.66 23.88
CA MET A 179 -1.64 6.08 22.94
C MET A 179 -0.55 5.30 23.64
N GLN A 180 -0.16 5.71 24.84
CA GLN A 180 0.82 5.01 25.68
C GLN A 180 0.39 3.60 26.10
N ARG A 181 -0.90 3.27 25.99
CA ARG A 181 -1.39 1.88 26.19
C ARG A 181 -0.94 0.93 25.07
N TYR A 182 -0.57 1.46 23.92
CA TYR A 182 -0.10 0.69 22.75
C TYR A 182 1.39 0.84 22.55
N ASP A 183 1.89 2.06 22.65
CA ASP A 183 3.29 2.42 22.45
C ASP A 183 3.74 3.27 23.64
N PRO A 184 4.70 2.83 24.47
CA PRO A 184 5.13 3.56 25.68
C PRO A 184 5.62 4.98 25.41
N LYS A 185 6.18 5.22 24.20
CA LYS A 185 6.70 6.54 23.77
C LYS A 185 6.16 6.88 22.39
N PRO A 186 4.86 7.21 22.24
CA PRO A 186 4.30 7.48 20.94
C PRO A 186 4.89 8.78 20.34
N LEU A 187 4.97 8.85 19.01
CA LEU A 187 5.43 10.03 18.29
C LEU A 187 4.44 11.19 18.47
N VAL A 188 4.94 12.34 18.86
CA VAL A 188 4.21 13.61 18.92
C VAL A 188 4.79 14.55 17.86
N GLN A 189 3.97 14.98 16.92
CA GLN A 189 4.44 15.74 15.77
C GLN A 189 3.54 16.93 15.48
N LYS A 190 4.14 18.02 14.98
CA LYS A 190 3.39 19.14 14.42
C LYS A 190 2.45 18.64 13.31
N LYS A 191 1.18 19.02 13.36
CA LYS A 191 0.25 18.72 12.28
C LYS A 191 0.64 19.45 11.00
N ILE A 192 0.93 18.72 9.94
CA ILE A 192 1.28 19.27 8.64
C ILE A 192 0.01 19.56 7.85
N SER A 193 -0.04 20.74 7.23
CA SER A 193 -1.07 21.13 6.25
C SER A 193 -0.65 20.71 4.83
N GLY A 194 -1.61 20.69 3.91
CA GLY A 194 -1.36 20.37 2.50
C GLY A 194 -2.01 19.08 2.05
N THR A 195 -1.84 18.79 0.76
CA THR A 195 -2.39 17.60 0.11
C THR A 195 -1.53 16.38 0.45
N GLY A 196 -2.18 15.28 0.80
CA GLY A 196 -1.51 13.99 0.93
C GLY A 196 -1.15 13.43 -0.45
N ALA A 197 0.05 12.90 -0.58
CA ALA A 197 0.53 12.24 -1.79
C ALA A 197 1.22 10.92 -1.46
N GLY A 198 1.10 9.95 -2.35
CA GLY A 198 1.88 8.72 -2.33
C GLY A 198 2.80 8.70 -3.53
N VAL A 199 4.07 8.48 -3.28
CA VAL A 199 5.11 8.27 -4.30
C VAL A 199 5.54 6.82 -4.22
N SER A 200 5.15 6.05 -5.21
CA SER A 200 5.38 4.62 -5.27
C SER A 200 6.59 4.35 -6.14
N LEU A 201 7.55 3.61 -5.64
CA LEU A 201 8.78 3.27 -6.32
C LEU A 201 8.99 1.76 -6.37
N LEU A 202 9.63 1.32 -7.44
CA LEU A 202 10.20 -0.01 -7.60
C LEU A 202 11.71 0.13 -7.72
N LEU A 203 12.47 -0.48 -6.82
CA LEU A 203 13.92 -0.53 -6.86
C LEU A 203 14.39 -1.95 -7.15
N GLY A 204 15.41 -2.05 -8.01
CA GLY A 204 16.07 -3.31 -8.37
C GLY A 204 17.08 -3.77 -7.34
N VAL A 205 17.73 -4.88 -7.62
CA VAL A 205 18.67 -5.56 -6.69
C VAL A 205 19.93 -4.73 -6.41
N ASN A 206 20.32 -3.84 -7.30
CA ASN A 206 21.45 -2.93 -7.12
C ASN A 206 21.02 -1.53 -6.62
N GLY A 207 19.77 -1.37 -6.18
CA GLY A 207 19.21 -0.12 -5.71
C GLY A 207 18.80 0.86 -6.83
N GLU A 208 18.85 0.43 -8.09
CA GLU A 208 18.45 1.25 -9.24
C GLU A 208 16.93 1.46 -9.26
N LEU A 209 16.52 2.69 -9.65
CA LEU A 209 15.09 3.00 -9.85
C LEU A 209 14.60 2.32 -11.15
N LEU A 210 13.56 1.49 -11.05
CA LEU A 210 12.97 0.77 -12.17
C LEU A 210 11.61 1.32 -12.59
N SER A 211 10.82 1.81 -11.63
CA SER A 211 9.50 2.39 -11.90
C SER A 211 9.12 3.39 -10.83
N ALA A 212 8.32 4.39 -11.21
CA ALA A 212 7.75 5.36 -10.26
C ALA A 212 6.30 5.69 -10.64
N LEU A 213 5.46 5.97 -9.64
CA LEU A 213 4.10 6.47 -9.84
C LEU A 213 3.71 7.38 -8.69
N CYS A 214 3.31 8.62 -9.00
CA CYS A 214 2.80 9.56 -8.01
C CYS A 214 1.27 9.63 -8.08
N HIS A 215 0.65 9.69 -6.91
CA HIS A 215 -0.78 10.01 -6.81
C HIS A 215 -1.04 10.93 -5.64
N ARG A 216 -2.00 11.85 -5.80
CA ARG A 216 -2.47 12.75 -4.73
C ARG A 216 -3.81 12.29 -4.21
N ARG A 217 -4.01 12.45 -2.92
CA ARG A 217 -5.25 12.12 -2.23
C ARG A 217 -6.29 13.21 -2.47
N ILE A 218 -7.44 12.83 -3.01
CA ILE A 218 -8.58 13.73 -3.24
C ILE A 218 -9.57 13.63 -2.10
N ARG A 219 -9.89 12.42 -1.64
CA ARG A 219 -10.73 12.12 -0.47
C ARG A 219 -10.19 10.94 0.30
N GLU A 220 -10.51 10.93 1.59
CA GLU A 220 -10.11 9.89 2.53
C GLU A 220 -11.25 9.53 3.48
N TYR A 221 -11.20 8.35 4.07
CA TYR A 221 -12.15 7.95 5.10
C TYR A 221 -11.42 7.16 6.20
N PRO A 222 -11.55 7.53 7.48
CA PRO A 222 -12.27 8.70 8.02
C PRO A 222 -11.78 10.04 7.45
N ILE A 223 -12.71 11.04 7.34
CA ILE A 223 -12.42 12.35 6.73
C ILE A 223 -11.42 13.22 7.54
N THR A 224 -11.11 12.80 8.74
CA THR A 224 -10.10 13.43 9.62
C THR A 224 -8.69 12.93 9.33
N GLY A 225 -8.56 11.94 8.45
CA GLY A 225 -7.34 11.27 8.06
C GLY A 225 -7.54 9.76 8.03
N GLY A 226 -7.37 9.17 6.89
CA GLY A 226 -7.57 7.74 6.67
C GLY A 226 -7.00 7.32 5.31
N PRO A 227 -7.18 6.06 4.91
CA PRO A 227 -6.79 5.62 3.59
C PRO A 227 -7.55 6.38 2.51
N SER A 228 -6.90 6.57 1.37
CA SER A 228 -7.48 7.24 0.22
C SER A 228 -8.72 6.49 -0.29
N THR A 229 -9.84 7.20 -0.47
CA THR A 229 -11.06 6.69 -1.10
C THR A 229 -11.20 7.16 -2.54
N CYS A 230 -10.62 8.32 -2.84
CA CYS A 230 -10.44 8.84 -4.19
C CYS A 230 -9.05 9.47 -4.29
N CYS A 231 -8.33 9.18 -5.36
CA CYS A 231 -7.00 9.73 -5.64
C CYS A 231 -6.85 10.03 -7.13
N GLU A 232 -5.84 10.84 -7.45
CA GLU A 232 -5.56 11.27 -8.81
C GLU A 232 -4.06 11.11 -9.10
N SER A 233 -3.70 10.53 -10.24
CA SER A 233 -2.31 10.42 -10.69
C SER A 233 -1.77 11.80 -11.08
N PHE A 234 -0.51 12.07 -10.74
CA PHE A 234 0.22 13.26 -11.16
C PHE A 234 1.70 12.91 -11.29
N TYR A 235 2.50 13.83 -11.82
CA TYR A 235 3.96 13.66 -11.88
C TYR A 235 4.63 14.74 -11.04
N ASP A 236 5.63 14.34 -10.24
CA ASP A 236 6.42 15.23 -9.39
C ASP A 236 7.84 14.66 -9.26
N GLU A 237 8.73 15.17 -10.11
CA GLU A 237 10.12 14.71 -10.18
C GLU A 237 10.85 14.87 -8.84
N LYS A 238 10.63 16.02 -8.17
CA LYS A 238 11.28 16.31 -6.88
C LYS A 238 10.88 15.28 -5.81
N LYS A 239 9.60 14.92 -5.73
CA LYS A 239 9.13 13.92 -4.77
C LYS A 239 9.62 12.53 -5.12
N ILE A 240 9.72 12.19 -6.41
CA ILE A 240 10.30 10.92 -6.87
C ILE A 240 11.76 10.85 -6.43
N GLU A 241 12.54 11.89 -6.68
CA GLU A 241 13.95 11.94 -6.30
C GLU A 241 14.12 11.82 -4.78
N GLN A 242 13.35 12.57 -3.98
CA GLN A 242 13.39 12.48 -2.52
C GLN A 242 13.03 11.10 -2.00
N ALA A 243 11.99 10.48 -2.57
CA ALA A 243 11.58 9.12 -2.21
C ALA A 243 12.64 8.09 -2.61
N TYR A 244 13.26 8.25 -3.78
CA TYR A 244 14.35 7.41 -4.25
C TYR A 244 15.57 7.51 -3.33
N GLN A 245 16.04 8.71 -3.05
CA GLN A 245 17.18 8.94 -2.14
C GLN A 245 16.94 8.31 -0.76
N LEU A 246 15.73 8.47 -0.22
CA LEU A 246 15.35 7.88 1.07
C LEU A 246 15.41 6.35 1.03
N LEU A 247 14.77 5.71 0.06
CA LEU A 247 14.74 4.24 -0.03
C LEU A 247 16.13 3.66 -0.37
N HIS A 248 16.88 4.32 -1.25
CA HIS A 248 18.24 3.94 -1.61
C HIS A 248 19.19 4.01 -0.41
N ALA A 249 19.05 5.01 0.46
CA ALA A 249 19.86 5.14 1.67
C ALA A 249 19.64 4.03 2.72
N PHE A 250 18.52 3.29 2.62
CA PHE A 250 18.27 2.06 3.38
C PHE A 250 18.73 0.78 2.65
N GLY A 251 19.23 0.88 1.41
CA GLY A 251 19.52 -0.30 0.59
C GLY A 251 18.26 -1.08 0.22
N PHE A 252 17.11 -0.40 0.07
CA PHE A 252 15.83 -1.02 -0.19
C PHE A 252 15.77 -1.66 -1.59
N VAL A 253 15.14 -2.83 -1.67
CA VAL A 253 14.84 -3.58 -2.90
C VAL A 253 13.37 -3.95 -2.93
N GLY A 254 12.71 -3.78 -4.08
CA GLY A 254 11.31 -4.12 -4.25
C GLY A 254 10.39 -2.91 -4.35
N MET A 255 9.13 -3.08 -3.95
CA MET A 255 8.09 -2.07 -4.06
C MET A 255 7.83 -1.36 -2.74
N ALA A 256 7.85 -0.03 -2.75
CA ALA A 256 7.43 0.78 -1.60
C ALA A 256 6.61 1.98 -2.05
N MET A 257 5.83 2.52 -1.12
CA MET A 257 5.18 3.82 -1.27
C MET A 257 5.62 4.73 -0.13
N VAL A 258 6.23 5.86 -0.47
CA VAL A 258 6.56 6.95 0.46
C VAL A 258 5.38 7.91 0.52
N GLU A 259 4.83 8.11 1.71
CA GLU A 259 3.73 9.06 1.92
C GLU A 259 4.24 10.45 2.27
N PHE A 260 3.74 11.44 1.55
CA PHE A 260 4.00 12.86 1.77
C PHE A 260 2.74 13.60 2.24
N LYS A 261 2.93 14.65 3.03
CA LYS A 261 1.92 15.67 3.32
C LYS A 261 2.54 17.04 3.05
N GLY A 262 2.05 17.75 2.04
CA GLY A 262 2.82 18.88 1.49
C GLY A 262 4.19 18.40 1.00
N ASP A 263 5.26 18.94 1.57
CA ASP A 263 6.63 18.54 1.24
C ASP A 263 7.25 17.58 2.27
N CYS A 264 6.56 17.31 3.38
CA CYS A 264 7.10 16.45 4.44
C CYS A 264 6.81 14.97 4.18
N VAL A 265 7.82 14.12 4.36
CA VAL A 265 7.67 12.66 4.46
C VAL A 265 6.95 12.31 5.75
N LEU A 266 5.91 11.46 5.68
CA LEU A 266 5.15 11.01 6.84
C LEU A 266 5.48 9.57 7.25
N GLU A 267 5.61 8.67 6.28
CA GLU A 267 5.92 7.26 6.50
C GLU A 267 6.30 6.58 5.19
N VAL A 268 6.89 5.41 5.29
CA VAL A 268 7.12 4.48 4.19
C VAL A 268 6.23 3.26 4.36
N ASN A 269 5.67 2.77 3.26
CA ASN A 269 4.95 1.50 3.20
C ASN A 269 5.77 0.56 2.29
N PRO A 270 6.70 -0.27 2.83
CA PRO A 270 7.60 -1.11 2.05
C PRO A 270 6.90 -2.41 1.58
N ARG A 271 5.74 -2.26 1.00
CA ARG A 271 4.82 -3.32 0.55
C ARG A 271 3.78 -2.77 -0.39
N VAL A 272 2.93 -3.63 -0.95
CA VAL A 272 1.73 -3.20 -1.69
C VAL A 272 0.84 -2.32 -0.80
N TRP A 273 0.40 -1.19 -1.30
CA TRP A 273 -0.34 -0.14 -0.58
C TRP A 273 -1.81 -0.07 -1.00
N GLY A 274 -2.63 0.59 -0.19
CA GLY A 274 -4.10 0.60 -0.36
C GLY A 274 -4.61 1.22 -1.67
N SER A 275 -3.88 2.18 -2.26
CA SER A 275 -4.17 2.81 -3.55
C SER A 275 -3.44 2.16 -4.73
N PHE A 276 -2.85 0.97 -4.54
CA PHE A 276 -2.14 0.21 -5.57
C PHE A 276 -2.91 0.06 -6.90
N PRO A 277 -4.26 -0.08 -6.93
CA PRO A 277 -5.01 -0.10 -8.18
C PRO A 277 -4.83 1.15 -9.06
N MET A 278 -4.22 2.24 -8.56
CA MET A 278 -3.84 3.38 -9.39
C MET A 278 -2.83 2.99 -10.47
N THR A 279 -1.98 1.97 -10.25
CA THR A 279 -1.07 1.43 -11.28
C THR A 279 -1.83 0.99 -12.53
N GLU A 280 -2.98 0.34 -12.32
CA GLU A 280 -3.89 -0.09 -13.38
C GLU A 280 -4.64 1.10 -13.99
N ALA A 281 -5.23 1.95 -13.14
CA ALA A 281 -6.03 3.07 -13.61
C ALA A 281 -5.22 4.06 -14.46
N ALA A 282 -3.96 4.32 -14.08
CA ALA A 282 -3.03 5.18 -14.77
C ALA A 282 -2.23 4.48 -15.89
N GLN A 283 -2.49 3.20 -16.14
CA GLN A 283 -1.78 2.38 -17.14
C GLN A 283 -0.25 2.35 -16.94
N SER A 284 0.19 2.32 -15.69
CA SER A 284 1.60 2.22 -15.36
C SER A 284 2.15 0.81 -15.62
N PRO A 285 3.36 0.67 -16.16
CA PRO A 285 4.01 -0.63 -16.35
C PRO A 285 4.56 -1.23 -15.06
N PHE A 286 4.35 -0.60 -13.91
CA PHE A 286 4.94 -0.89 -12.62
C PHE A 286 4.97 -2.40 -12.26
N VAL A 287 3.83 -3.09 -12.40
CA VAL A 287 3.71 -4.52 -12.06
C VAL A 287 4.43 -5.41 -13.08
N ALA A 288 4.37 -5.03 -14.36
CA ALA A 288 5.10 -5.75 -15.42
C ALA A 288 6.63 -5.59 -15.23
N GLN A 289 7.08 -4.39 -14.86
CA GLN A 289 8.48 -4.11 -14.57
C GLN A 289 8.95 -4.89 -13.32
N TYR A 290 8.13 -4.97 -12.27
CA TYR A 290 8.41 -5.83 -11.12
C TYR A 290 8.62 -7.29 -11.54
N ALA A 291 7.70 -7.85 -12.31
CA ALA A 291 7.78 -9.26 -12.70
C ALA A 291 8.99 -9.56 -13.58
N ARG A 292 9.33 -8.64 -14.51
CA ARG A 292 10.51 -8.75 -15.36
C ARG A 292 11.81 -8.66 -14.56
N ALA A 293 11.92 -7.65 -13.70
CA ALA A 293 13.10 -7.45 -12.87
C ALA A 293 13.31 -8.59 -11.85
N ALA A 294 12.23 -9.10 -11.25
CA ALA A 294 12.29 -10.28 -10.39
C ALA A 294 12.82 -11.51 -11.13
N ALA A 295 12.41 -11.71 -12.38
CA ALA A 295 12.89 -12.80 -13.24
C ALA A 295 14.30 -12.54 -13.86
N GLY A 296 15.02 -11.52 -13.38
CA GLY A 296 16.38 -11.21 -13.83
C GLY A 296 16.46 -10.51 -15.20
N GLU A 297 15.35 -10.04 -15.77
CA GLU A 297 15.34 -9.30 -17.02
C GLU A 297 15.78 -7.84 -16.79
N ALA A 298 16.51 -7.27 -17.72
CA ALA A 298 16.86 -5.86 -17.69
C ALA A 298 15.62 -4.98 -17.78
N VAL A 299 15.48 -4.07 -16.84
CA VAL A 299 14.40 -3.06 -16.79
C VAL A 299 15.05 -1.70 -16.59
N SER A 300 14.60 -0.71 -17.37
CA SER A 300 15.06 0.66 -17.25
C SER A 300 13.93 1.58 -16.82
N TYR A 301 14.23 2.52 -15.94
CA TYR A 301 13.29 3.57 -15.56
C TYR A 301 13.05 4.54 -16.73
N THR A 302 11.79 4.81 -16.99
CA THR A 302 11.36 5.86 -17.91
C THR A 302 10.53 6.88 -17.12
N PRO A 303 10.93 8.15 -17.07
CA PRO A 303 10.15 9.19 -16.40
C PRO A 303 8.74 9.29 -16.99
N GLN A 304 7.75 9.42 -16.13
CA GLN A 304 6.35 9.65 -16.51
C GLN A 304 5.77 8.61 -17.50
N ASP A 305 6.12 7.35 -17.33
CA ASP A 305 5.63 6.24 -18.17
C ASP A 305 4.18 5.79 -17.82
N TYR A 306 3.39 6.69 -17.24
CA TYR A 306 1.99 6.49 -16.86
C TYR A 306 1.13 7.72 -17.15
N GLN A 307 -0.18 7.52 -17.23
CA GLN A 307 -1.13 8.63 -17.47
C GLN A 307 -1.33 9.47 -16.20
N THR A 308 -1.15 10.78 -16.33
CA THR A 308 -1.43 11.77 -15.28
C THR A 308 -2.86 12.33 -15.39
N GLY A 309 -3.38 12.89 -14.29
CA GLY A 309 -4.75 13.43 -14.23
C GLY A 309 -5.84 12.37 -14.15
N ILE A 310 -5.46 11.09 -14.02
CA ILE A 310 -6.43 10.00 -13.91
C ILE A 310 -6.96 9.94 -12.49
N ARG A 311 -8.27 10.14 -12.33
CA ARG A 311 -8.96 9.92 -11.05
C ARG A 311 -9.41 8.48 -10.91
N MET A 312 -9.14 7.93 -9.74
CA MET A 312 -9.56 6.60 -9.33
C MET A 312 -10.26 6.66 -7.98
N ARG A 313 -11.35 5.91 -7.83
CA ARG A 313 -12.12 5.82 -6.58
C ARG A 313 -12.44 4.38 -6.20
N PHE A 314 -12.67 4.18 -4.92
CA PHE A 314 -13.25 2.96 -4.38
C PHE A 314 -14.72 3.25 -4.05
N LEU A 315 -15.64 2.87 -4.90
CA LEU A 315 -17.05 3.28 -4.91
C LEU A 315 -17.69 3.30 -3.52
N LEU A 316 -17.68 2.19 -2.78
CA LEU A 316 -18.32 2.09 -1.48
C LEU A 316 -17.69 3.04 -0.44
N ASN A 317 -16.38 2.99 -0.32
CA ASN A 317 -15.66 3.81 0.66
C ASN A 317 -15.75 5.30 0.33
N ASP A 318 -15.70 5.65 -0.96
CA ASP A 318 -15.78 7.02 -1.41
C ASP A 318 -17.20 7.60 -1.24
N THR A 319 -18.24 6.79 -1.43
CA THR A 319 -19.62 7.19 -1.12
C THR A 319 -19.77 7.50 0.36
N ILE A 320 -19.23 6.65 1.25
CA ILE A 320 -19.25 6.90 2.70
C ILE A 320 -18.47 8.17 3.05
N ALA A 321 -17.31 8.40 2.41
CA ALA A 321 -16.53 9.62 2.59
C ALA A 321 -17.34 10.86 2.16
N CYS A 322 -17.97 10.86 0.99
CA CYS A 322 -18.80 11.97 0.50
C CYS A 322 -19.95 12.30 1.47
N LEU A 323 -20.65 11.28 1.95
CA LEU A 323 -21.72 11.47 2.95
C LEU A 323 -21.16 12.04 4.27
N SER A 324 -19.98 11.62 4.69
CA SER A 324 -19.31 12.13 5.89
C SER A 324 -18.89 13.59 5.74
N TYR A 325 -18.39 13.99 4.56
CA TYR A 325 -18.11 15.40 4.24
C TYR A 325 -19.36 16.25 4.29
N LEU A 326 -20.49 15.79 3.72
CA LEU A 326 -21.76 16.51 3.81
C LEU A 326 -22.24 16.67 5.25
N LYS A 327 -22.20 15.60 6.05
CA LYS A 327 -22.59 15.62 7.47
C LYS A 327 -21.72 16.55 8.33
N SER A 328 -20.44 16.71 7.98
CA SER A 328 -19.49 17.59 8.69
C SER A 328 -19.55 19.04 8.22
N GLY A 329 -20.50 19.42 7.36
CA GLY A 329 -20.62 20.77 6.82
C GLY A 329 -19.66 21.10 5.67
N GLN A 330 -18.86 20.16 5.23
CA GLN A 330 -17.91 20.32 4.11
C GLN A 330 -18.62 20.05 2.76
N VAL A 331 -19.70 20.80 2.51
CA VAL A 331 -20.64 20.57 1.40
C VAL A 331 -19.95 20.57 0.04
N LYS A 332 -19.01 21.50 -0.19
CA LYS A 332 -18.27 21.59 -1.46
C LYS A 332 -17.50 20.30 -1.80
N GLN A 333 -16.87 19.68 -0.80
CA GLN A 333 -16.14 18.42 -0.99
C GLN A 333 -17.08 17.23 -1.20
N GLY A 334 -18.18 17.18 -0.44
CA GLY A 334 -19.22 16.16 -0.62
C GLY A 334 -19.86 16.21 -2.02
N LEU A 335 -20.24 17.39 -2.51
CA LEU A 335 -20.84 17.58 -3.85
C LEU A 335 -19.84 17.27 -4.97
N ARG A 336 -18.59 17.67 -4.85
CA ARG A 336 -17.54 17.28 -5.82
C ARG A 336 -17.44 15.76 -5.95
N GLY A 337 -17.61 15.03 -4.86
CA GLY A 337 -17.62 13.56 -4.88
C GLY A 337 -18.76 12.98 -5.73
N LEU A 338 -19.89 13.66 -5.83
CA LEU A 338 -21.00 13.26 -6.73
C LEU A 338 -20.62 13.45 -8.21
N LEU A 339 -19.90 14.52 -8.55
CA LEU A 339 -19.40 14.73 -9.93
C LEU A 339 -18.36 13.67 -10.30
N ASP A 340 -17.47 13.30 -9.38
CA ASP A 340 -16.49 12.22 -9.60
C ASP A 340 -17.15 10.86 -9.83
N PHE A 341 -18.45 10.69 -9.52
CA PHE A 341 -19.19 9.48 -9.86
C PHE A 341 -19.16 9.18 -11.36
N PHE A 342 -19.14 10.21 -12.17
CA PHE A 342 -19.11 10.10 -13.64
C PHE A 342 -17.71 10.24 -14.22
N MET A 343 -16.77 10.85 -13.51
CA MET A 343 -15.45 11.20 -14.03
C MET A 343 -14.32 10.30 -13.54
N ALA A 344 -14.45 9.71 -12.34
CA ALA A 344 -13.40 8.88 -11.78
C ALA A 344 -13.57 7.40 -12.17
N LYS A 345 -12.48 6.76 -12.52
CA LYS A 345 -12.45 5.31 -12.76
C LYS A 345 -12.71 4.57 -11.44
N GLU A 346 -13.59 3.57 -11.47
CA GLU A 346 -13.74 2.64 -10.33
C GLU A 346 -12.52 1.71 -10.25
N ALA A 347 -11.88 1.65 -9.10
CA ALA A 347 -10.63 0.93 -8.89
C ALA A 347 -10.67 -0.57 -9.24
N LEU A 348 -11.83 -1.20 -9.07
CA LEU A 348 -11.99 -2.64 -9.22
C LEU A 348 -12.80 -3.04 -10.46
N HIS A 349 -13.42 -2.05 -11.14
CA HIS A 349 -14.18 -2.30 -12.35
C HIS A 349 -13.27 -2.32 -13.57
N GLN A 350 -13.43 -3.35 -14.40
CA GLN A 350 -12.78 -3.43 -15.71
C GLN A 350 -13.76 -3.99 -16.74
N LYS A 351 -13.83 -3.34 -17.91
CA LYS A 351 -14.64 -3.84 -19.04
C LYS A 351 -14.20 -5.27 -19.41
N GLY A 352 -15.14 -6.18 -19.49
CA GLY A 352 -14.88 -7.60 -19.76
C GLY A 352 -14.58 -8.46 -18.54
N ASP A 353 -14.37 -7.85 -17.33
CA ASP A 353 -14.12 -8.57 -16.07
C ASP A 353 -15.05 -8.11 -14.93
N ASN A 354 -16.31 -7.82 -15.26
CA ASN A 354 -17.31 -7.26 -14.34
C ASN A 354 -17.70 -8.21 -13.18
N ARG A 355 -17.44 -9.51 -13.32
CA ARG A 355 -17.72 -10.50 -12.27
C ARG A 355 -16.97 -10.17 -10.98
N VAL A 356 -15.71 -9.78 -11.09
CA VAL A 356 -14.87 -9.41 -9.93
C VAL A 356 -15.51 -8.28 -9.14
N PHE A 357 -15.88 -7.19 -9.82
CA PHE A 357 -16.49 -6.03 -9.16
C PHE A 357 -17.82 -6.38 -8.49
N ARG A 358 -18.69 -7.10 -9.18
CA ARG A 358 -19.99 -7.56 -8.61
C ARG A 358 -19.78 -8.46 -7.38
N THR A 359 -18.84 -9.41 -7.46
CA THR A 359 -18.51 -10.30 -6.34
C THR A 359 -17.94 -9.51 -5.16
N TYR A 360 -17.04 -8.57 -5.42
CA TYR A 360 -16.48 -7.69 -4.39
C TYR A 360 -17.57 -6.85 -3.70
N LEU A 361 -18.47 -6.24 -4.47
CA LEU A 361 -19.60 -5.47 -3.92
C LEU A 361 -20.50 -6.33 -3.05
N LYS A 362 -20.90 -7.52 -3.54
CA LYS A 362 -21.73 -8.43 -2.77
C LYS A 362 -21.09 -8.79 -1.43
N LYS A 363 -19.81 -9.19 -1.43
CA LYS A 363 -19.06 -9.51 -0.21
C LYS A 363 -18.95 -8.32 0.74
N SER A 364 -18.63 -7.14 0.22
CA SER A 364 -18.48 -5.93 1.04
C SER A 364 -19.78 -5.46 1.68
N LEU A 365 -20.94 -5.82 1.12
CA LEU A 365 -22.28 -5.44 1.63
C LEU A 365 -22.88 -6.50 2.56
N PHE A 366 -22.62 -7.78 2.32
CA PHE A 366 -23.34 -8.88 2.98
C PHE A 366 -22.46 -9.79 3.85
N GLU A 367 -21.12 -9.71 3.75
CA GLU A 367 -20.19 -10.58 4.48
C GLU A 367 -19.29 -9.77 5.47
N ARG A 368 -19.80 -8.63 5.99
CA ARG A 368 -19.10 -7.79 6.98
C ARG A 368 -19.24 -8.35 8.39
#